data_5f8eae8b0769e5a5a3e81767104b1005
#
_entry.id   5f8eae8b0769e5a5a3e81767104b1005
#
_cell.length_a   1.000
_cell.length_b   1.000
_cell.length_c   1.000
_cell.angle_alpha   90.00
_cell.angle_beta   90.00
_cell.angle_gamma   90.00
#
_symmetry.space_group_name_H-M   'P 1'
#
loop_
_entity.id
_entity.type
_entity.pdbx_description
1 polymer ?
#
loop_
_entity_poly.entity_id
_entity_poly.type
_entity_poly.pdbx_seq_one_letter_code
_entity_poly.pdbx_strand_id
1 'polypeptide(L)'
;MKKPLRFRPFAALASLFGGSSTQFQETGLFALRRFRLANGLRTWIKLRPRTGTVLMLLQVPVGSRHETEENNGISHFLEHMLFTGTAQWNEREVMEVIRRRGGEANARTAREDTVFWLHLKADDLDFGLHWLAEVVFRPRLPENKFIKERQIIIQEKGGEFGKFQAVGNWIEDIGLGWNVFRAVKQRLFPKSPLLLPVIGDDNSLGRLTYPQVVEFYQRHYLPNNITLIVVGDVKADEVESKVTEYFGTFAPGPVPPRPVTPPPPEGGFNLRLHGPNINNQGQLLLGAPLPGMSHPDRWALTVLSEILNTRLTQDIRFNRGLVYDIDVYPALYTDVGYFVVYTTADSQKFDEILTEVDKRLEEAIRGEIDSTTVAEAKTAIRGRLLLGMESNTDLGWWLAELSLFVPDEDPVPDLFAEVEAVTPEAVARVARTYLTSDKRYQAIHRPGLTPTVLVRPALASLGLVLAGAGAWLLARSRSQARRRIDRSKPRQ
;
A
#
# COMPACT_ATOMS: atom_id res chain seq x y z
N MET A 1 -6.38 -56.77 -20.73
CA MET A 1 -5.83 -55.42 -21.00
C MET A 1 -6.89 -54.60 -21.72
N LYS A 2 -7.66 -53.80 -21.01
CA LYS A 2 -8.63 -52.84 -21.59
C LYS A 2 -8.10 -51.42 -21.34
N LYS A 3 -7.87 -50.66 -22.41
CA LYS A 3 -7.46 -49.24 -22.36
C LYS A 3 -8.63 -48.39 -21.85
N PRO A 4 -8.38 -47.34 -21.01
CA PRO A 4 -9.43 -46.44 -20.61
C PRO A 4 -9.76 -45.44 -21.75
N LEU A 5 -11.06 -45.24 -21.95
CA LEU A 5 -11.62 -44.22 -22.86
C LEU A 5 -11.26 -42.82 -22.36
N ARG A 6 -10.55 -42.07 -23.17
CA ARG A 6 -10.36 -40.62 -22.98
C ARG A 6 -11.65 -39.90 -23.39
N PHE A 7 -12.37 -39.35 -22.44
CA PHE A 7 -13.40 -38.34 -22.71
C PHE A 7 -12.68 -37.05 -23.18
N ARG A 8 -12.96 -36.61 -24.39
CA ARG A 8 -12.65 -35.24 -24.85
C ARG A 8 -13.83 -34.37 -24.44
N PRO A 9 -13.62 -33.22 -23.75
CA PRO A 9 -14.71 -32.29 -23.52
C PRO A 9 -15.09 -31.59 -24.82
N PHE A 10 -16.38 -31.40 -25.03
CA PHE A 10 -16.99 -30.60 -26.11
C PHE A 10 -16.69 -29.11 -25.86
N ALA A 11 -15.58 -28.62 -26.42
CA ALA A 11 -15.22 -27.21 -26.36
C ALA A 11 -15.17 -26.55 -27.76
N ALA A 12 -15.88 -27.08 -28.74
CA ALA A 12 -15.74 -26.65 -30.13
C ALA A 12 -17.00 -26.11 -30.80
N LEU A 13 -18.03 -25.64 -30.06
CA LEU A 13 -19.25 -25.07 -30.64
C LEU A 13 -19.70 -23.72 -30.04
N ALA A 14 -18.95 -23.13 -29.12
CA ALA A 14 -19.30 -21.84 -28.50
C ALA A 14 -18.81 -20.59 -29.27
N SER A 15 -18.08 -20.74 -30.37
CA SER A 15 -17.45 -19.60 -31.09
C SER A 15 -18.31 -19.00 -32.21
N LEU A 16 -19.57 -19.40 -32.36
CA LEU A 16 -20.44 -18.88 -33.44
C LEU A 16 -21.59 -17.98 -32.95
N PHE A 17 -21.79 -17.85 -31.67
CA PHE A 17 -22.68 -16.86 -31.08
C PHE A 17 -21.91 -16.16 -29.98
N GLY A 18 -21.76 -14.82 -30.08
CA GLY A 18 -21.05 -13.98 -29.11
C GLY A 18 -21.67 -14.07 -27.72
N GLY A 19 -21.46 -15.18 -27.03
CA GLY A 19 -21.93 -15.47 -25.69
C GLY A 19 -20.82 -15.21 -24.68
N SER A 20 -21.15 -14.53 -23.57
CA SER A 20 -20.31 -14.40 -22.41
C SER A 20 -19.89 -15.80 -21.91
N SER A 21 -18.58 -16.08 -21.79
CA SER A 21 -18.11 -17.31 -21.16
C SER A 21 -18.30 -17.16 -19.64
N THR A 22 -19.31 -17.85 -19.10
CA THR A 22 -19.58 -17.87 -17.65
C THR A 22 -18.86 -19.05 -17.01
N GLN A 23 -18.00 -18.81 -16.04
CA GLN A 23 -17.37 -19.84 -15.22
C GLN A 23 -18.01 -19.85 -13.83
N PHE A 24 -18.41 -21.05 -13.37
CA PHE A 24 -18.92 -21.27 -12.02
C PHE A 24 -17.86 -21.98 -11.17
N GLN A 25 -17.53 -21.39 -10.03
CA GLN A 25 -16.87 -22.09 -8.93
C GLN A 25 -17.93 -22.39 -7.87
N GLU A 26 -18.43 -23.63 -7.83
CA GLU A 26 -19.71 -23.97 -7.16
C GLU A 26 -19.62 -24.12 -5.64
N THR A 27 -18.43 -24.25 -5.03
CA THR A 27 -18.31 -24.57 -3.59
C THR A 27 -17.20 -23.75 -2.91
N GLY A 28 -17.44 -23.42 -1.62
CA GLY A 28 -16.47 -22.75 -0.75
C GLY A 28 -16.73 -21.27 -0.49
N LEU A 29 -15.98 -20.68 0.43
CA LEU A 29 -16.05 -19.25 0.77
C LEU A 29 -15.79 -18.35 -0.45
N PHE A 30 -14.99 -18.85 -1.39
CA PHE A 30 -14.63 -18.18 -2.65
C PHE A 30 -15.46 -18.65 -3.85
N ALA A 31 -16.62 -19.28 -3.62
CA ALA A 31 -17.56 -19.55 -4.70
C ALA A 31 -17.96 -18.23 -5.38
N LEU A 32 -17.53 -18.04 -6.61
CA LEU A 32 -17.75 -16.84 -7.41
C LEU A 32 -18.43 -17.21 -8.73
N ARG A 33 -19.38 -16.38 -9.16
CA ARG A 33 -19.78 -16.36 -10.55
C ARG A 33 -18.94 -15.33 -11.28
N ARG A 34 -18.24 -15.74 -12.32
CA ARG A 34 -17.41 -14.89 -13.17
C ARG A 34 -17.92 -14.93 -14.59
N PHE A 35 -17.96 -13.78 -15.24
CA PHE A 35 -18.22 -13.69 -16.66
C PHE A 35 -17.48 -12.51 -17.27
N ARG A 36 -17.34 -12.54 -18.61
CA ARG A 36 -16.74 -11.47 -19.39
C ARG A 36 -17.72 -11.01 -20.45
N LEU A 37 -17.95 -9.71 -20.57
CA LEU A 37 -18.72 -9.14 -21.66
C LEU A 37 -17.96 -9.23 -23.01
N ALA A 38 -18.67 -9.11 -24.11
CA ALA A 38 -18.09 -9.11 -25.45
C ALA A 38 -17.02 -8.01 -25.64
N ASN A 39 -17.15 -6.89 -24.93
CA ASN A 39 -16.18 -5.80 -24.95
C ASN A 39 -14.99 -6.01 -23.97
N GLY A 40 -14.91 -7.18 -23.34
CA GLY A 40 -13.80 -7.56 -22.49
C GLY A 40 -13.93 -7.18 -21.01
N LEU A 41 -14.97 -6.46 -20.58
CA LEU A 41 -15.18 -6.16 -19.16
C LEU A 41 -15.33 -7.46 -18.36
N ARG A 42 -14.51 -7.61 -17.34
CA ARG A 42 -14.57 -8.76 -16.41
C ARG A 42 -15.55 -8.44 -15.28
N THR A 43 -16.35 -9.43 -14.88
CA THR A 43 -17.26 -9.27 -13.75
C THR A 43 -17.15 -10.46 -12.80
N TRP A 44 -16.96 -10.17 -11.53
CA TRP A 44 -16.88 -11.13 -10.43
C TRP A 44 -18.05 -10.88 -9.47
N ILE A 45 -18.88 -11.90 -9.20
CA ILE A 45 -20.06 -11.78 -8.33
C ILE A 45 -19.89 -12.74 -7.16
N LYS A 46 -19.94 -12.19 -5.95
CA LYS A 46 -20.04 -12.93 -4.70
C LYS A 46 -21.39 -12.73 -4.06
N LEU A 47 -22.18 -13.77 -4.05
CA LEU A 47 -23.48 -13.74 -3.40
C LEU A 47 -23.32 -13.84 -1.88
N ARG A 48 -24.00 -12.91 -1.18
CA ARG A 48 -24.11 -12.87 0.29
C ARG A 48 -25.56 -12.63 0.69
N PRO A 49 -26.40 -13.68 0.63
CA PRO A 49 -27.83 -13.53 0.88
C PRO A 49 -28.09 -13.07 2.32
N ARG A 50 -29.16 -12.29 2.49
CA ARG A 50 -29.63 -11.76 3.77
C ARG A 50 -28.75 -10.67 4.40
N THR A 51 -27.80 -10.10 3.68
CA THR A 51 -27.08 -8.91 4.15
C THR A 51 -27.88 -7.62 3.93
N GLY A 52 -28.87 -7.64 3.04
CA GLY A 52 -29.68 -6.48 2.68
C GLY A 52 -28.93 -5.37 1.95
N THR A 53 -27.63 -5.55 1.70
CA THR A 53 -26.75 -4.55 1.07
C THR A 53 -25.98 -5.14 -0.09
N VAL A 54 -25.49 -4.25 -0.98
CA VAL A 54 -24.61 -4.59 -2.09
C VAL A 54 -23.44 -3.61 -2.15
N LEU A 55 -22.24 -4.17 -2.23
CA LEU A 55 -21.03 -3.45 -2.56
C LEU A 55 -20.69 -3.68 -4.02
N MET A 56 -20.34 -2.63 -4.72
CA MET A 56 -19.87 -2.68 -6.10
C MET A 56 -18.52 -1.95 -6.19
N LEU A 57 -17.50 -2.60 -6.73
CA LEU A 57 -16.19 -2.01 -6.98
C LEU A 57 -15.87 -2.13 -8.47
N LEU A 58 -15.46 -1.03 -9.07
CA LEU A 58 -14.96 -0.99 -10.43
C LEU A 58 -13.46 -0.71 -10.35
N GLN A 59 -12.65 -1.72 -10.64
CA GLN A 59 -11.20 -1.67 -10.52
C GLN A 59 -10.55 -1.50 -11.89
N VAL A 60 -9.76 -0.45 -12.00
CA VAL A 60 -8.84 -0.20 -13.10
C VAL A 60 -7.45 -0.61 -12.62
N PRO A 61 -6.75 -1.60 -13.23
CA PRO A 61 -5.42 -2.05 -12.78
C PRO A 61 -4.32 -1.07 -13.22
N VAL A 62 -4.52 0.21 -12.89
CA VAL A 62 -3.65 1.34 -13.23
C VAL A 62 -3.54 2.26 -12.02
N GLY A 63 -2.32 2.53 -11.60
CA GLY A 63 -1.98 3.44 -10.52
C GLY A 63 -0.60 4.05 -10.74
N SER A 64 0.05 4.57 -9.71
CA SER A 64 1.32 5.29 -9.86
C SER A 64 2.44 4.45 -10.50
N ARG A 65 2.35 3.14 -10.51
CA ARG A 65 3.26 2.25 -11.24
C ARG A 65 3.24 2.46 -12.76
N HIS A 66 2.14 2.97 -13.31
CA HIS A 66 1.95 3.23 -14.74
C HIS A 66 2.38 4.65 -15.15
N GLU A 67 2.98 5.37 -14.21
CA GLU A 67 3.43 6.74 -14.38
C GLU A 67 4.93 6.83 -14.63
N THR A 68 5.36 8.00 -15.06
CA THR A 68 6.77 8.40 -15.18
C THR A 68 7.06 9.55 -14.22
N GLU A 69 8.33 9.94 -14.05
CA GLU A 69 8.70 11.11 -13.24
C GLU A 69 8.07 12.41 -13.77
N GLU A 70 7.79 12.49 -15.09
CA GLU A 70 7.21 13.69 -15.71
C GLU A 70 5.72 13.85 -15.42
N ASN A 71 4.98 12.72 -15.33
CA ASN A 71 3.53 12.71 -15.13
C ASN A 71 3.08 12.11 -13.80
N ASN A 72 3.97 11.99 -12.82
CA ASN A 72 3.67 11.40 -11.53
C ASN A 72 2.51 12.11 -10.83
N GLY A 73 1.58 11.33 -10.32
CA GLY A 73 0.33 11.78 -9.71
C GLY A 73 -0.85 11.86 -10.68
N ILE A 74 -0.67 11.54 -11.97
CA ILE A 74 -1.75 11.63 -12.97
C ILE A 74 -2.89 10.64 -12.69
N SER A 75 -2.62 9.44 -12.14
CA SER A 75 -3.66 8.49 -11.79
C SER A 75 -4.57 9.02 -10.70
N HIS A 76 -4.00 9.59 -9.64
CA HIS A 76 -4.75 10.23 -8.55
C HIS A 76 -5.46 11.50 -9.01
N PHE A 77 -4.80 12.28 -9.85
CA PHE A 77 -5.42 13.46 -10.47
C PHE A 77 -6.64 13.09 -11.31
N LEU A 78 -6.54 12.02 -12.10
CA LEU A 78 -7.66 11.54 -12.90
C LEU A 78 -8.81 11.03 -12.01
N GLU A 79 -8.50 10.34 -10.91
CA GLU A 79 -9.50 9.96 -9.92
C GLU A 79 -10.36 11.17 -9.50
N HIS A 80 -9.74 12.28 -9.09
CA HIS A 80 -10.45 13.54 -8.75
C HIS A 80 -11.29 14.06 -9.92
N MET A 81 -10.71 14.09 -11.13
CA MET A 81 -11.39 14.62 -12.30
C MET A 81 -12.66 13.83 -12.69
N LEU A 82 -12.71 12.51 -12.40
CA LEU A 82 -13.89 11.69 -12.68
C LEU A 82 -15.11 12.08 -11.84
N PHE A 83 -14.90 12.70 -10.67
CA PHE A 83 -15.98 13.20 -9.81
C PHE A 83 -16.45 14.62 -10.16
N THR A 84 -15.83 15.29 -11.12
CA THR A 84 -16.19 16.68 -11.48
C THR A 84 -17.45 16.80 -12.34
N GLY A 85 -18.10 15.66 -12.66
CA GLY A 85 -19.38 15.57 -13.35
C GLY A 85 -19.39 14.54 -14.47
N THR A 86 -20.56 14.02 -14.75
CA THR A 86 -20.83 13.01 -15.77
C THR A 86 -21.78 13.55 -16.84
N ALA A 87 -22.11 12.74 -17.83
CA ALA A 87 -23.13 13.10 -18.80
C ALA A 87 -24.48 13.41 -18.12
N GLN A 88 -24.81 12.73 -17.02
CA GLN A 88 -26.06 12.83 -16.31
C GLN A 88 -26.06 13.76 -15.12
N TRP A 89 -24.97 13.79 -14.34
CA TRP A 89 -24.87 14.51 -13.07
C TRP A 89 -23.78 15.57 -13.10
N ASN A 90 -24.05 16.73 -12.49
CA ASN A 90 -23.00 17.71 -12.26
C ASN A 90 -22.12 17.31 -11.05
N GLU A 91 -21.01 18.02 -10.81
CA GLU A 91 -20.02 17.77 -9.75
C GLU A 91 -20.66 17.53 -8.37
N ARG A 92 -21.64 18.37 -8.00
CA ARG A 92 -22.30 18.24 -6.70
C ARG A 92 -23.23 17.03 -6.65
N GLU A 93 -23.94 16.77 -7.73
CA GLU A 93 -24.93 15.70 -7.81
C GLU A 93 -24.30 14.33 -7.78
N VAL A 94 -23.10 14.14 -8.36
CA VAL A 94 -22.41 12.84 -8.42
C VAL A 94 -22.41 12.13 -7.06
N MET A 95 -22.05 12.84 -5.99
CA MET A 95 -22.01 12.26 -4.64
C MET A 95 -23.33 12.42 -3.88
N GLU A 96 -24.10 13.46 -4.17
CA GLU A 96 -25.37 13.74 -3.48
C GLU A 96 -26.44 12.68 -3.75
N VAL A 97 -26.51 12.15 -4.98
CA VAL A 97 -27.49 11.10 -5.33
C VAL A 97 -27.25 9.78 -4.58
N ILE A 98 -26.01 9.47 -4.22
CA ILE A 98 -25.65 8.32 -3.37
C ILE A 98 -26.09 8.58 -1.93
N ARG A 99 -25.73 9.73 -1.37
CA ARG A 99 -26.05 10.09 0.01
C ARG A 99 -27.56 10.13 0.26
N ARG A 100 -28.34 10.62 -0.70
CA ARG A 100 -29.81 10.64 -0.60
C ARG A 100 -30.42 9.23 -0.53
N ARG A 101 -29.71 8.21 -0.99
CA ARG A 101 -30.11 6.80 -0.90
C ARG A 101 -29.59 6.12 0.38
N GLY A 102 -28.89 6.86 1.26
CA GLY A 102 -28.29 6.32 2.48
C GLY A 102 -27.04 5.46 2.19
N GLY A 103 -26.45 5.60 1.00
CA GLY A 103 -25.26 4.87 0.60
C GLY A 103 -23.97 5.65 0.80
N GLU A 104 -22.88 4.96 0.56
CA GLU A 104 -21.50 5.47 0.57
C GLU A 104 -20.83 5.19 -0.77
N ALA A 105 -20.06 6.13 -1.27
CA ALA A 105 -19.22 5.97 -2.44
C ALA A 105 -17.91 6.73 -2.26
N ASN A 106 -16.84 6.21 -2.86
CA ASN A 106 -15.55 6.88 -2.91
C ASN A 106 -14.69 6.22 -3.99
N ALA A 107 -13.46 6.72 -4.14
CA ALA A 107 -12.43 6.05 -4.92
C ALA A 107 -11.12 5.98 -4.14
N ARG A 108 -10.19 5.17 -4.61
CA ARG A 108 -8.85 5.03 -4.08
C ARG A 108 -7.87 4.76 -5.21
N THR A 109 -6.86 5.55 -5.32
CA THR A 109 -5.68 5.26 -6.15
C THR A 109 -4.57 4.65 -5.30
N ALA A 110 -4.01 3.55 -5.78
CA ALA A 110 -2.86 2.88 -5.20
C ALA A 110 -1.69 2.82 -6.20
N ARG A 111 -0.67 2.02 -5.93
CA ARG A 111 0.44 1.87 -6.88
C ARG A 111 0.08 1.07 -8.12
N GLU A 112 -0.76 0.08 -7.98
CA GLU A 112 -1.07 -0.88 -9.05
C GLU A 112 -2.50 -0.78 -9.57
N ASP A 113 -3.40 -0.08 -8.88
CA ASP A 113 -4.79 0.07 -9.26
C ASP A 113 -5.41 1.40 -8.84
N THR A 114 -6.54 1.71 -9.47
CA THR A 114 -7.50 2.72 -9.04
C THR A 114 -8.86 2.05 -8.95
N VAL A 115 -9.54 2.18 -7.81
CA VAL A 115 -10.83 1.52 -7.53
C VAL A 115 -11.88 2.56 -7.20
N PHE A 116 -12.99 2.53 -7.93
CA PHE A 116 -14.21 3.28 -7.66
C PHE A 116 -15.20 2.34 -6.99
N TRP A 117 -15.78 2.74 -5.88
CA TRP A 117 -16.68 1.86 -5.16
C TRP A 117 -17.90 2.58 -4.59
N LEU A 118 -18.96 1.82 -4.42
CA LEU A 118 -20.15 2.25 -3.69
C LEU A 118 -20.78 1.09 -2.95
N HIS A 119 -21.35 1.40 -1.78
CA HIS A 119 -22.07 0.48 -0.92
C HIS A 119 -23.49 1.01 -0.70
N LEU A 120 -24.46 0.23 -1.12
CA LEU A 120 -25.88 0.61 -1.11
C LEU A 120 -26.72 -0.52 -0.50
N LYS A 121 -28.01 -0.23 -0.25
CA LYS A 121 -28.98 -1.32 -0.04
C LYS A 121 -29.12 -2.16 -1.31
N ALA A 122 -29.43 -3.44 -1.16
CA ALA A 122 -29.48 -4.40 -2.27
C ALA A 122 -30.45 -3.97 -3.40
N ASP A 123 -31.59 -3.39 -3.04
CA ASP A 123 -32.61 -2.89 -4.01
C ASP A 123 -32.10 -1.77 -4.93
N ASP A 124 -31.00 -1.09 -4.57
CA ASP A 124 -30.39 -0.03 -5.37
C ASP A 124 -29.26 -0.54 -6.30
N LEU A 125 -29.16 -1.87 -6.54
CA LEU A 125 -28.19 -2.47 -7.45
C LEU A 125 -28.19 -1.81 -8.84
N ASP A 126 -29.35 -1.68 -9.44
CA ASP A 126 -29.55 -1.07 -10.77
C ASP A 126 -28.98 0.35 -10.82
N PHE A 127 -29.37 1.18 -9.85
CA PHE A 127 -28.87 2.55 -9.73
C PHE A 127 -27.36 2.59 -9.52
N GLY A 128 -26.80 1.70 -8.70
CA GLY A 128 -25.36 1.68 -8.40
C GLY A 128 -24.52 1.30 -9.62
N LEU A 129 -24.94 0.32 -10.40
CA LEU A 129 -24.27 -0.06 -11.65
C LEU A 129 -24.34 1.07 -12.68
N HIS A 130 -25.48 1.73 -12.81
CA HIS A 130 -25.63 2.91 -13.66
C HIS A 130 -24.68 4.04 -13.22
N TRP A 131 -24.61 4.33 -11.92
CA TRP A 131 -23.74 5.38 -11.38
C TRP A 131 -22.25 5.09 -11.69
N LEU A 132 -21.78 3.85 -11.50
CA LEU A 132 -20.40 3.47 -11.84
C LEU A 132 -20.13 3.63 -13.35
N ALA A 133 -21.08 3.23 -14.19
CA ALA A 133 -20.94 3.40 -15.64
C ALA A 133 -20.82 4.88 -16.03
N GLU A 134 -21.62 5.75 -15.42
CA GLU A 134 -21.57 7.19 -15.67
C GLU A 134 -20.27 7.82 -15.20
N VAL A 135 -19.81 7.52 -13.95
CA VAL A 135 -18.61 8.12 -13.37
C VAL A 135 -17.36 7.68 -14.14
N VAL A 136 -17.26 6.39 -14.47
CA VAL A 136 -15.99 5.86 -15.02
C VAL A 136 -15.95 5.91 -16.54
N PHE A 137 -17.09 5.75 -17.24
CA PHE A 137 -17.09 5.67 -18.70
C PHE A 137 -17.75 6.87 -19.43
N ARG A 138 -18.48 7.73 -18.69
CA ARG A 138 -19.10 8.94 -19.26
C ARG A 138 -18.78 10.21 -18.48
N PRO A 139 -17.53 10.37 -17.95
CA PRO A 139 -17.16 11.60 -17.28
C PRO A 139 -17.10 12.76 -18.28
N ARG A 140 -17.43 13.96 -17.83
CA ARG A 140 -17.29 15.16 -18.66
C ARG A 140 -15.85 15.65 -18.75
N LEU A 141 -15.05 15.42 -17.72
CA LEU A 141 -13.67 15.89 -17.57
C LEU A 141 -13.52 17.38 -17.96
N PRO A 142 -14.26 18.31 -17.36
CA PRO A 142 -14.29 19.70 -17.82
C PRO A 142 -12.95 20.40 -17.56
N GLU A 143 -12.35 21.00 -18.60
CA GLU A 143 -11.03 21.65 -18.53
C GLU A 143 -10.96 22.73 -17.47
N ASN A 144 -12.05 23.50 -17.27
CA ASN A 144 -12.10 24.56 -16.26
C ASN A 144 -12.00 24.05 -14.80
N LYS A 145 -12.17 22.76 -14.57
CA LYS A 145 -11.99 22.12 -13.25
C LYS A 145 -10.55 21.69 -13.00
N PHE A 146 -9.77 21.48 -14.04
CA PHE A 146 -8.40 20.98 -13.96
C PHE A 146 -7.51 21.78 -13.00
N ILE A 147 -7.56 23.12 -13.05
CA ILE A 147 -6.75 23.97 -12.16
C ILE A 147 -7.26 23.89 -10.71
N LYS A 148 -8.58 23.81 -10.53
CA LYS A 148 -9.20 23.67 -9.19
C LYS A 148 -8.78 22.36 -8.55
N GLU A 149 -8.90 21.25 -9.26
CA GLU A 149 -8.53 19.92 -8.74
C GLU A 149 -7.04 19.84 -8.44
N ARG A 150 -6.18 20.42 -9.26
CA ARG A 150 -4.74 20.54 -8.93
C ARG A 150 -4.50 21.22 -7.57
N GLN A 151 -5.22 22.31 -7.29
CA GLN A 151 -5.09 23.01 -6.01
C GLN A 151 -5.59 22.16 -4.85
N ILE A 152 -6.67 21.41 -5.03
CA ILE A 152 -7.22 20.49 -4.04
C ILE A 152 -6.18 19.41 -3.71
N ILE A 153 -5.58 18.77 -4.71
CA ILE A 153 -4.56 17.72 -4.53
C ILE A 153 -3.31 18.28 -3.82
N ILE A 154 -2.88 19.50 -4.18
CA ILE A 154 -1.76 20.15 -3.48
C ILE A 154 -2.12 20.43 -2.02
N GLN A 155 -3.36 20.81 -1.72
CA GLN A 155 -3.82 21.01 -0.34
C GLN A 155 -3.92 19.69 0.43
N GLU A 156 -4.42 18.63 -0.20
CA GLU A 156 -4.47 17.28 0.37
C GLU A 156 -3.06 16.78 0.74
N LYS A 157 -2.08 17.06 -0.08
CA LYS A 157 -0.67 16.77 0.16
C LYS A 157 -0.06 17.55 1.33
N GLY A 158 -0.80 18.46 1.96
CA GLY A 158 -0.37 19.23 3.12
C GLY A 158 -0.27 20.74 2.88
N GLY A 159 -0.73 21.27 1.77
CA GLY A 159 -0.78 22.69 1.45
C GLY A 159 0.59 23.38 1.59
N GLU A 160 0.64 24.53 2.27
CA GLU A 160 1.92 25.22 2.55
C GLU A 160 2.85 24.43 3.48
N PHE A 161 2.31 23.59 4.38
CA PHE A 161 3.10 22.64 5.17
C PHE A 161 3.68 21.52 4.30
N GLY A 162 3.06 21.18 3.18
CA GLY A 162 3.59 20.24 2.19
C GLY A 162 4.93 20.68 1.59
N LYS A 163 5.22 21.99 1.54
CA LYS A 163 6.53 22.50 1.12
C LYS A 163 7.64 22.09 2.08
N PHE A 164 7.37 22.09 3.39
CA PHE A 164 8.32 21.57 4.39
C PHE A 164 8.50 20.07 4.26
N GLN A 165 7.42 19.34 3.95
CA GLN A 165 7.49 17.90 3.68
C GLN A 165 8.22 17.60 2.37
N ALA A 166 8.07 18.45 1.34
CA ALA A 166 8.84 18.35 0.11
C ALA A 166 10.34 18.58 0.34
N VAL A 167 10.71 19.53 1.21
CA VAL A 167 12.12 19.70 1.65
C VAL A 167 12.59 18.47 2.43
N GLY A 168 11.75 17.91 3.31
CA GLY A 168 12.05 16.67 4.02
C GLY A 168 12.25 15.51 3.05
N ASN A 169 11.37 15.33 2.08
CA ASN A 169 11.49 14.32 1.04
C ASN A 169 12.74 14.53 0.16
N TRP A 170 13.07 15.77 -0.19
CA TRP A 170 14.29 16.08 -0.92
C TRP A 170 15.54 15.74 -0.11
N ILE A 171 15.56 16.05 1.20
CA ILE A 171 16.64 15.65 2.11
C ILE A 171 16.76 14.11 2.15
N GLU A 172 15.65 13.40 2.15
CA GLU A 172 15.62 11.94 2.05
C GLU A 172 16.15 11.44 0.71
N ASP A 173 15.80 12.10 -0.40
CA ASP A 173 16.22 11.73 -1.75
C ASP A 173 17.74 11.89 -1.98
N ILE A 174 18.37 12.89 -1.37
CA ILE A 174 19.82 13.05 -1.41
C ILE A 174 20.59 12.15 -0.39
N GLY A 175 19.88 11.19 0.23
CA GLY A 175 20.47 10.21 1.14
C GLY A 175 20.71 10.71 2.57
N LEU A 176 20.20 11.89 2.92
CA LEU A 176 20.21 12.44 4.28
C LEU A 176 18.90 12.15 5.03
N GLY A 177 18.00 11.37 4.42
CA GLY A 177 16.72 11.02 4.99
C GLY A 177 16.78 9.93 6.04
N TRP A 178 15.70 9.78 6.77
CA TRP A 178 15.55 8.85 7.89
C TRP A 178 14.42 7.84 7.73
N ASN A 179 13.72 7.83 6.59
CA ASN A 179 12.66 6.86 6.31
C ASN A 179 13.28 5.54 5.81
N VAL A 180 13.35 4.56 6.70
CA VAL A 180 13.98 3.25 6.40
C VAL A 180 13.27 2.51 5.26
N PHE A 181 11.94 2.59 5.14
CA PHE A 181 11.19 1.95 4.06
C PHE A 181 11.48 2.56 2.69
N ARG A 182 11.57 3.90 2.64
CA ARG A 182 11.92 4.60 1.39
C ARG A 182 13.33 4.24 0.95
N ALA A 183 14.30 4.32 1.86
CA ALA A 183 15.70 4.01 1.58
C ALA A 183 15.89 2.57 1.09
N VAL A 184 15.22 1.60 1.73
CA VAL A 184 15.25 0.20 1.31
C VAL A 184 14.60 0.02 -0.06
N LYS A 185 13.43 0.58 -0.30
CA LYS A 185 12.75 0.47 -1.61
C LYS A 185 13.58 1.10 -2.74
N GLN A 186 14.20 2.25 -2.52
CA GLN A 186 15.09 2.87 -3.50
C GLN A 186 16.27 1.96 -3.88
N ARG A 187 16.76 1.17 -2.94
CA ARG A 187 17.84 0.21 -3.18
C ARG A 187 17.36 -1.08 -3.83
N LEU A 188 16.19 -1.58 -3.45
CA LEU A 188 15.60 -2.79 -4.01
C LEU A 188 15.06 -2.58 -5.43
N PHE A 189 14.43 -1.44 -5.69
CA PHE A 189 13.73 -1.16 -6.94
C PHE A 189 14.25 0.14 -7.59
N PRO A 190 15.55 0.24 -7.91
CA PRO A 190 16.13 1.48 -8.42
C PRO A 190 15.46 1.89 -9.72
N LYS A 191 15.08 3.16 -9.82
CA LYS A 191 14.38 3.74 -10.99
C LYS A 191 13.04 3.09 -11.34
N SER A 192 12.46 2.30 -10.43
CA SER A 192 11.14 1.71 -10.67
C SER A 192 10.04 2.74 -10.38
N PRO A 193 8.96 2.77 -11.20
CA PRO A 193 7.76 3.56 -10.88
C PRO A 193 7.09 3.19 -9.54
N LEU A 194 7.40 2.02 -8.97
CA LEU A 194 6.95 1.66 -7.60
C LEU A 194 7.45 2.63 -6.52
N LEU A 195 8.48 3.44 -6.81
CA LEU A 195 9.00 4.47 -5.90
C LEU A 195 8.21 5.75 -5.95
N LEU A 196 7.49 5.99 -7.04
CA LEU A 196 6.72 7.21 -7.24
C LEU A 196 5.61 7.34 -6.18
N PRO A 197 5.46 8.50 -5.55
CA PRO A 197 4.34 8.74 -4.64
C PRO A 197 3.02 8.73 -5.41
N VAL A 198 2.01 8.08 -4.83
CA VAL A 198 0.68 7.98 -5.47
C VAL A 198 0.04 9.35 -5.69
N ILE A 199 0.17 10.24 -4.73
CA ILE A 199 -0.39 11.61 -4.81
C ILE A 199 0.40 12.52 -5.78
N GLY A 200 1.58 12.07 -6.26
CA GLY A 200 2.46 12.88 -7.07
C GLY A 200 3.43 13.76 -6.27
N ASP A 201 4.45 14.28 -6.94
CA ASP A 201 5.31 15.33 -6.39
C ASP A 201 4.88 16.73 -6.89
N ASP A 202 5.35 17.79 -6.23
CA ASP A 202 4.93 19.17 -6.56
C ASP A 202 5.38 19.61 -7.95
N ASN A 203 6.52 19.10 -8.42
CA ASN A 203 7.06 19.46 -9.73
C ASN A 203 6.25 18.76 -10.84
N SER A 204 5.96 17.45 -10.69
CA SER A 204 5.17 16.71 -11.65
C SER A 204 3.74 17.25 -11.71
N LEU A 205 3.07 17.44 -10.55
CA LEU A 205 1.73 18.01 -10.48
C LEU A 205 1.66 19.41 -11.10
N GLY A 206 2.72 20.23 -10.90
CA GLY A 206 2.82 21.56 -11.53
C GLY A 206 2.94 21.53 -13.06
N ARG A 207 3.56 20.50 -13.61
CA ARG A 207 3.78 20.31 -15.06
C ARG A 207 2.65 19.58 -15.76
N LEU A 208 1.82 18.81 -15.05
CA LEU A 208 0.68 18.12 -15.64
C LEU A 208 -0.19 19.09 -16.45
N THR A 209 -0.61 18.65 -17.62
CA THR A 209 -1.51 19.39 -18.51
C THR A 209 -2.85 18.66 -18.65
N TYR A 210 -3.89 19.41 -18.93
CA TYR A 210 -5.23 18.83 -19.16
C TYR A 210 -5.23 17.78 -20.30
N PRO A 211 -4.59 18.01 -21.48
CA PRO A 211 -4.51 17.00 -22.51
C PRO A 211 -3.86 15.68 -22.06
N GLN A 212 -2.82 15.72 -21.22
CA GLN A 212 -2.19 14.51 -20.70
C GLN A 212 -3.17 13.69 -19.82
N VAL A 213 -3.99 14.34 -19.00
CA VAL A 213 -5.00 13.66 -18.18
C VAL A 213 -6.07 13.01 -19.05
N VAL A 214 -6.54 13.70 -20.09
CA VAL A 214 -7.51 13.14 -21.04
C VAL A 214 -6.92 11.97 -21.82
N GLU A 215 -5.68 12.08 -22.32
CA GLU A 215 -4.99 11.00 -23.00
C GLU A 215 -4.79 9.78 -22.08
N PHE A 216 -4.40 9.99 -20.82
CA PHE A 216 -4.22 8.94 -19.84
C PHE A 216 -5.54 8.20 -19.58
N TYR A 217 -6.64 8.94 -19.45
CA TYR A 217 -7.98 8.37 -19.32
C TYR A 217 -8.33 7.50 -20.55
N GLN A 218 -8.23 8.03 -21.75
CA GLN A 218 -8.56 7.33 -23.00
C GLN A 218 -7.72 6.07 -23.23
N ARG A 219 -6.48 6.07 -22.73
CA ARG A 219 -5.53 4.97 -22.88
C ARG A 219 -5.76 3.83 -21.90
N HIS A 220 -6.23 4.12 -20.71
CA HIS A 220 -6.25 3.15 -19.60
C HIS A 220 -7.64 2.77 -19.12
N TYR A 221 -8.64 3.65 -19.26
CA TYR A 221 -10.00 3.42 -18.76
C TYR A 221 -10.88 2.76 -19.82
N LEU A 222 -10.48 1.57 -20.20
CA LEU A 222 -11.11 0.76 -21.26
C LEU A 222 -11.85 -0.43 -20.63
N PRO A 223 -13.03 -0.86 -21.15
CA PRO A 223 -13.76 -1.97 -20.56
C PRO A 223 -12.92 -3.25 -20.48
N ASN A 224 -12.12 -3.55 -21.49
CA ASN A 224 -11.24 -4.73 -21.50
C ASN A 224 -10.01 -4.63 -20.58
N ASN A 225 -9.84 -3.49 -19.88
CA ASN A 225 -8.83 -3.30 -18.82
C ASN A 225 -9.44 -3.29 -17.41
N ILE A 226 -10.75 -3.46 -17.24
CA ILE A 226 -11.46 -3.18 -16.00
C ILE A 226 -12.12 -4.46 -15.47
N THR A 227 -12.13 -4.59 -14.13
CA THR A 227 -12.87 -5.62 -13.42
C THR A 227 -13.94 -4.97 -12.56
N LEU A 228 -15.19 -5.40 -12.75
CA LEU A 228 -16.31 -5.08 -11.87
C LEU A 228 -16.48 -6.20 -10.84
N ILE A 229 -16.56 -5.85 -9.58
CA ILE A 229 -16.75 -6.80 -8.47
C ILE A 229 -18.03 -6.41 -7.76
N VAL A 230 -18.95 -7.37 -7.61
CA VAL A 230 -20.25 -7.19 -6.94
C VAL A 230 -20.34 -8.18 -5.78
N VAL A 231 -20.52 -7.69 -4.58
CA VAL A 231 -20.61 -8.50 -3.35
C VAL A 231 -21.88 -8.10 -2.60
N GLY A 232 -22.80 -9.04 -2.37
CA GLY A 232 -23.97 -8.70 -1.57
C GLY A 232 -25.19 -9.60 -1.78
N ASP A 233 -26.33 -9.07 -1.33
CA ASP A 233 -27.63 -9.73 -1.38
C ASP A 233 -28.34 -9.45 -2.71
N VAL A 234 -27.82 -10.07 -3.75
CA VAL A 234 -28.25 -9.85 -5.14
C VAL A 234 -28.48 -11.18 -5.86
N LYS A 235 -29.15 -11.13 -7.00
CA LYS A 235 -29.29 -12.29 -7.91
C LYS A 235 -28.25 -12.17 -9.01
N ALA A 236 -27.49 -13.25 -9.24
CA ALA A 236 -26.40 -13.22 -10.21
C ALA A 236 -26.89 -12.92 -11.64
N ASP A 237 -28.04 -13.47 -12.04
CA ASP A 237 -28.61 -13.22 -13.38
C ASP A 237 -29.08 -11.77 -13.55
N GLU A 238 -29.58 -11.16 -12.49
CA GLU A 238 -29.93 -9.73 -12.48
C GLU A 238 -28.68 -8.85 -12.64
N VAL A 239 -27.62 -9.15 -11.90
CA VAL A 239 -26.33 -8.46 -12.05
C VAL A 239 -25.83 -8.59 -13.48
N GLU A 240 -25.81 -9.81 -14.06
CA GLU A 240 -25.33 -10.03 -15.44
C GLU A 240 -26.13 -9.25 -16.46
N SER A 241 -27.47 -9.23 -16.33
CA SER A 241 -28.35 -8.46 -17.18
C SER A 241 -28.08 -6.96 -17.11
N LYS A 242 -27.97 -6.41 -15.89
CA LYS A 242 -27.71 -4.98 -15.68
C LYS A 242 -26.30 -4.55 -16.07
N VAL A 243 -25.30 -5.38 -15.82
CA VAL A 243 -23.93 -5.15 -16.28
C VAL A 243 -23.89 -5.11 -17.81
N THR A 244 -24.58 -6.02 -18.48
CA THR A 244 -24.66 -6.02 -19.95
C THR A 244 -25.35 -4.76 -20.47
N GLU A 245 -26.44 -4.31 -19.83
CA GLU A 245 -27.18 -3.10 -20.17
C GLU A 245 -26.31 -1.84 -20.06
N TYR A 246 -25.63 -1.64 -18.93
CA TYR A 246 -24.92 -0.39 -18.66
C TYR A 246 -23.50 -0.35 -19.23
N PHE A 247 -22.81 -1.49 -19.30
CA PHE A 247 -21.40 -1.53 -19.67
C PHE A 247 -21.14 -2.14 -21.07
N GLY A 248 -22.10 -2.88 -21.63
CA GLY A 248 -21.92 -3.60 -22.88
C GLY A 248 -21.69 -2.75 -24.13
N THR A 249 -22.10 -1.48 -24.10
CA THR A 249 -21.99 -0.54 -25.24
C THR A 249 -20.65 0.17 -25.35
N PHE A 250 -19.80 0.12 -24.33
CA PHE A 250 -18.48 0.76 -24.40
C PHE A 250 -17.51 -0.03 -25.27
N ALA A 251 -16.81 0.68 -26.15
CA ALA A 251 -15.86 0.05 -27.05
C ALA A 251 -14.58 -0.38 -26.34
N PRO A 252 -14.07 -1.59 -26.58
CA PRO A 252 -12.74 -1.97 -26.12
C PRO A 252 -11.64 -1.25 -26.90
N GLY A 253 -10.43 -1.24 -26.36
CA GLY A 253 -9.29 -0.62 -27.02
C GLY A 253 -7.96 -1.31 -26.71
N PRO A 254 -6.85 -0.85 -27.29
CA PRO A 254 -5.53 -1.39 -27.01
C PRO A 254 -5.09 -0.99 -25.59
N VAL A 255 -5.00 -1.99 -24.72
CA VAL A 255 -4.53 -1.81 -23.32
C VAL A 255 -3.00 -1.86 -23.32
N PRO A 256 -2.32 -0.84 -22.78
CA PRO A 256 -0.87 -0.90 -22.61
C PRO A 256 -0.47 -2.06 -21.68
N PRO A 257 0.67 -2.71 -21.96
CA PRO A 257 1.17 -3.75 -21.07
C PRO A 257 1.48 -3.17 -19.69
N ARG A 258 1.25 -3.96 -18.64
CA ARG A 258 1.64 -3.58 -17.29
C ARG A 258 3.16 -3.40 -17.21
N PRO A 259 3.66 -2.30 -16.62
CA PRO A 259 5.08 -2.14 -16.38
C PRO A 259 5.64 -3.27 -15.51
N VAL A 260 6.71 -3.90 -15.96
CA VAL A 260 7.40 -4.96 -15.19
C VAL A 260 8.51 -4.32 -14.37
N THR A 261 8.60 -4.68 -13.10
CA THR A 261 9.68 -4.22 -12.25
C THR A 261 10.91 -5.08 -12.49
N PRO A 262 12.08 -4.48 -12.80
CA PRO A 262 13.32 -5.24 -12.88
C PRO A 262 13.61 -5.97 -11.56
N PRO A 263 14.24 -7.16 -11.61
CA PRO A 263 14.60 -7.86 -10.38
C PRO A 263 15.51 -6.97 -9.53
N PRO A 264 15.39 -7.07 -8.18
CA PRO A 264 16.28 -6.33 -7.28
C PRO A 264 17.74 -6.70 -7.53
N PRO A 265 18.69 -5.79 -7.26
CA PRO A 265 20.11 -6.10 -7.32
C PRO A 265 20.46 -7.31 -6.46
N GLU A 266 21.40 -8.13 -6.93
CA GLU A 266 21.89 -9.28 -6.18
C GLU A 266 22.63 -8.84 -4.90
N GLY A 267 22.53 -9.70 -3.87
CA GLY A 267 23.20 -9.51 -2.60
C GLY A 267 22.46 -8.63 -1.61
N GLY A 268 22.81 -8.82 -0.34
CA GLY A 268 22.30 -8.01 0.76
C GLY A 268 22.98 -6.65 0.85
N PHE A 269 22.40 -5.75 1.66
CA PHE A 269 22.99 -4.44 1.90
C PHE A 269 22.65 -3.89 3.29
N ASN A 270 23.49 -2.99 3.80
CA ASN A 270 23.27 -2.32 5.06
C ASN A 270 23.15 -0.80 4.84
N LEU A 271 22.08 -0.21 5.38
CA LEU A 271 21.85 1.24 5.36
C LEU A 271 21.88 1.78 6.79
N ARG A 272 22.64 2.85 6.98
CA ARG A 272 22.66 3.61 8.23
C ARG A 272 22.14 5.01 7.97
N LEU A 273 20.99 5.32 8.55
CA LEU A 273 20.32 6.58 8.39
C LEU A 273 20.42 7.38 9.69
N HIS A 274 20.63 8.67 9.56
CA HIS A 274 20.71 9.59 10.68
C HIS A 274 19.74 10.74 10.44
N GLY A 275 18.91 11.05 11.43
CA GLY A 275 17.94 12.11 11.30
C GLY A 275 17.52 12.66 12.66
N PRO A 276 16.81 13.80 12.69
CA PRO A 276 16.27 14.34 13.92
C PRO A 276 15.19 13.43 14.47
N ASN A 277 15.23 13.19 15.78
CA ASN A 277 14.11 12.62 16.51
C ASN A 277 13.95 13.30 17.87
N ILE A 278 12.72 13.42 18.36
CA ILE A 278 12.40 14.09 19.62
C ILE A 278 12.84 13.22 20.83
N ASN A 279 12.99 11.90 20.60
CA ASN A 279 13.41 10.94 21.62
C ASN A 279 14.51 10.02 21.05
N ASN A 280 15.04 9.11 21.86
CA ASN A 280 16.07 8.15 21.44
C ASN A 280 15.53 7.01 20.56
N GLN A 281 14.26 7.06 20.16
CA GLN A 281 13.68 6.01 19.33
C GLN A 281 14.20 6.09 17.90
N GLY A 282 14.78 5.00 17.47
CA GLY A 282 15.15 4.77 16.08
C GLY A 282 14.19 3.80 15.40
N GLN A 283 14.46 3.51 14.15
CA GLN A 283 13.72 2.54 13.33
C GLN A 283 14.70 1.45 12.88
N LEU A 284 14.25 0.22 12.93
CA LEU A 284 14.95 -0.95 12.41
C LEU A 284 14.07 -1.63 11.37
N LEU A 285 14.60 -1.81 10.17
CA LEU A 285 13.99 -2.57 9.09
C LEU A 285 14.97 -3.60 8.57
N LEU A 286 14.62 -4.86 8.62
CA LEU A 286 15.39 -5.99 8.11
C LEU A 286 14.50 -6.81 7.19
N GLY A 287 15.10 -7.45 6.18
CA GLY A 287 14.36 -8.33 5.29
C GLY A 287 15.18 -8.77 4.09
N ALA A 288 14.49 -9.22 3.06
CA ALA A 288 15.10 -9.67 1.81
C ALA A 288 14.14 -9.43 0.63
N PRO A 289 14.64 -9.35 -0.61
CA PRO A 289 13.78 -9.31 -1.78
C PRO A 289 12.97 -10.61 -1.91
N LEU A 290 11.72 -10.47 -2.35
CA LEU A 290 10.80 -11.57 -2.57
C LEU A 290 10.22 -11.54 -3.98
N PRO A 291 9.68 -12.65 -4.50
CA PRO A 291 8.83 -12.66 -5.67
C PRO A 291 7.50 -11.97 -5.35
N GLY A 292 6.70 -11.69 -6.39
CA GLY A 292 5.41 -11.05 -6.26
C GLY A 292 4.26 -11.98 -5.84
N MET A 293 3.06 -11.41 -5.79
CA MET A 293 1.83 -12.08 -5.36
C MET A 293 1.44 -13.30 -6.22
N SER A 294 1.78 -13.28 -7.52
CA SER A 294 1.49 -14.39 -8.42
C SER A 294 2.38 -15.64 -8.19
N HIS A 295 3.45 -15.52 -7.41
CA HIS A 295 4.37 -16.62 -7.18
C HIS A 295 3.81 -17.63 -6.17
N PRO A 296 3.96 -18.96 -6.40
CA PRO A 296 3.40 -19.98 -5.50
C PRO A 296 4.00 -19.96 -4.09
N ASP A 297 5.22 -19.46 -3.91
CA ASP A 297 5.88 -19.36 -2.61
C ASP A 297 5.23 -18.37 -1.64
N ARG A 298 4.31 -17.51 -2.12
CA ARG A 298 3.64 -16.49 -1.28
C ARG A 298 3.00 -17.11 -0.03
N TRP A 299 2.41 -18.30 -0.14
CA TRP A 299 1.72 -18.94 0.98
C TRP A 299 2.69 -19.45 2.04
N ALA A 300 3.77 -20.08 1.61
CA ALA A 300 4.82 -20.50 2.54
C ALA A 300 5.54 -19.31 3.19
N LEU A 301 5.72 -18.21 2.45
CA LEU A 301 6.23 -16.94 2.98
C LEU A 301 5.27 -16.30 3.98
N THR A 302 3.96 -16.36 3.74
CA THR A 302 2.94 -15.87 4.66
C THR A 302 2.93 -16.67 5.97
N VAL A 303 3.01 -18.03 5.88
CA VAL A 303 3.11 -18.88 7.07
C VAL A 303 4.41 -18.64 7.84
N LEU A 304 5.53 -18.52 7.14
CA LEU A 304 6.83 -18.21 7.77
C LEU A 304 6.78 -16.86 8.49
N SER A 305 6.17 -15.85 7.87
CA SER A 305 6.03 -14.52 8.49
C SER A 305 5.24 -14.58 9.79
N GLU A 306 4.14 -15.34 9.81
CA GLU A 306 3.33 -15.53 11.00
C GLU A 306 4.10 -16.19 12.14
N ILE A 307 4.85 -17.25 11.82
CA ILE A 307 5.69 -17.95 12.79
C ILE A 307 6.74 -17.00 13.37
N LEU A 308 7.42 -16.26 12.52
CA LEU A 308 8.45 -15.31 12.94
C LEU A 308 7.85 -14.15 13.74
N ASN A 309 6.69 -13.61 13.31
CA ASN A 309 6.00 -12.55 14.02
C ASN A 309 5.63 -12.98 15.45
N THR A 310 5.06 -14.16 15.60
CA THR A 310 4.68 -14.72 16.90
C THR A 310 5.91 -14.93 17.79
N ARG A 311 6.97 -15.58 17.29
CA ARG A 311 8.18 -15.86 18.06
C ARG A 311 8.93 -14.58 18.45
N LEU A 312 9.10 -13.65 17.51
CA LEU A 312 9.80 -12.39 17.77
C LEU A 312 9.00 -11.49 18.73
N THR A 313 7.68 -11.44 18.60
CA THR A 313 6.82 -10.73 19.57
C THR A 313 6.98 -11.31 20.98
N GLN A 314 6.96 -12.64 21.11
CA GLN A 314 7.15 -13.31 22.39
C GLN A 314 8.52 -12.99 23.00
N ASP A 315 9.60 -13.11 22.22
CA ASP A 315 10.95 -12.99 22.73
C ASP A 315 11.37 -11.54 22.98
N ILE A 316 11.10 -10.65 22.03
CA ILE A 316 11.61 -9.28 22.04
C ILE A 316 10.69 -8.36 22.85
N ARG A 317 9.35 -8.50 22.69
CA ARG A 317 8.39 -7.67 23.40
C ARG A 317 8.07 -8.21 24.78
N PHE A 318 7.58 -9.46 24.88
CA PHE A 318 7.07 -9.97 26.17
C PHE A 318 8.17 -10.45 27.11
N ASN A 319 9.14 -11.22 26.62
CA ASN A 319 10.18 -11.78 27.51
C ASN A 319 11.25 -10.75 27.89
N ARG A 320 11.61 -9.83 26.98
CA ARG A 320 12.73 -8.88 27.18
C ARG A 320 12.32 -7.42 27.29
N GLY A 321 11.10 -7.05 26.86
CA GLY A 321 10.62 -5.66 26.93
C GLY A 321 11.47 -4.67 26.10
N LEU A 322 12.05 -5.12 24.99
CA LEU A 322 12.92 -4.30 24.17
C LEU A 322 12.16 -3.35 23.25
N VAL A 323 10.97 -3.75 22.81
CA VAL A 323 10.12 -3.01 21.87
C VAL A 323 8.68 -2.93 22.38
N TYR A 324 7.94 -1.94 21.86
CA TYR A 324 6.48 -1.88 22.04
C TYR A 324 5.78 -2.81 21.06
N ASP A 325 6.26 -2.85 19.82
CA ASP A 325 5.71 -3.69 18.76
C ASP A 325 6.80 -4.11 17.77
N ILE A 326 6.59 -5.25 17.11
CA ILE A 326 7.43 -5.76 16.03
C ILE A 326 6.53 -6.40 14.98
N ASP A 327 6.68 -5.97 13.75
CA ASP A 327 5.89 -6.44 12.62
C ASP A 327 6.73 -7.34 11.71
N VAL A 328 6.17 -8.48 11.30
CA VAL A 328 6.79 -9.38 10.32
C VAL A 328 5.77 -9.74 9.26
N TYR A 329 6.03 -9.35 8.01
CA TYR A 329 5.13 -9.63 6.89
C TYR A 329 5.84 -9.61 5.53
N PRO A 330 5.33 -10.32 4.52
CA PRO A 330 5.75 -10.14 3.14
C PRO A 330 5.00 -8.96 2.52
N ALA A 331 5.71 -7.92 2.09
CA ALA A 331 5.15 -6.80 1.32
C ALA A 331 5.22 -7.15 -0.16
N LEU A 332 4.10 -7.52 -0.76
CA LEU A 332 4.04 -8.04 -2.13
C LEU A 332 3.34 -7.06 -3.06
N TYR A 333 3.95 -6.84 -4.22
CA TYR A 333 3.34 -6.31 -5.43
C TYR A 333 3.00 -7.48 -6.37
N THR A 334 2.40 -7.23 -7.49
CA THR A 334 2.00 -8.33 -8.40
C THR A 334 3.17 -9.15 -8.92
N ASP A 335 4.34 -8.55 -9.19
CA ASP A 335 5.52 -9.21 -9.79
C ASP A 335 6.76 -9.27 -8.90
N VAL A 336 6.86 -8.41 -7.90
CA VAL A 336 7.99 -8.33 -6.95
C VAL A 336 7.49 -8.09 -5.54
N GLY A 337 8.37 -8.33 -4.55
CA GLY A 337 8.07 -8.05 -3.16
C GLY A 337 9.33 -7.96 -2.31
N TYR A 338 9.14 -7.78 -1.02
CA TYR A 338 10.21 -7.80 -0.03
C TYR A 338 9.69 -8.26 1.32
N PHE A 339 10.51 -9.02 2.01
CA PHE A 339 10.24 -9.45 3.39
C PHE A 339 10.50 -8.30 4.35
N VAL A 340 9.66 -8.15 5.34
CA VAL A 340 9.73 -7.06 6.33
C VAL A 340 9.80 -7.65 7.73
N VAL A 341 10.81 -7.25 8.49
CA VAL A 341 10.86 -7.27 9.96
C VAL A 341 11.08 -5.83 10.39
N TYR A 342 10.10 -5.21 10.98
CA TYR A 342 10.13 -3.79 11.33
C TYR A 342 9.80 -3.55 12.80
N THR A 343 10.53 -2.66 13.44
CA THR A 343 10.22 -2.18 14.77
C THR A 343 10.76 -0.78 15.02
N THR A 344 10.19 -0.11 16.00
CA THR A 344 10.72 1.11 16.60
C THR A 344 11.15 0.82 18.04
N ALA A 345 12.37 1.22 18.42
CA ALA A 345 12.89 1.01 19.74
C ALA A 345 13.92 2.08 20.12
N ASP A 346 14.34 2.10 21.37
CA ASP A 346 15.57 2.79 21.76
C ASP A 346 16.73 2.24 20.93
N SER A 347 17.42 3.13 20.20
CA SER A 347 18.49 2.75 19.28
C SER A 347 19.68 2.05 19.94
N GLN A 348 19.81 2.11 21.27
CA GLN A 348 20.81 1.38 22.03
C GLN A 348 20.49 -0.12 22.14
N LYS A 349 19.22 -0.50 21.95
CA LYS A 349 18.73 -1.89 22.02
C LYS A 349 18.83 -2.64 20.66
N PHE A 350 19.16 -1.95 19.58
CA PHE A 350 19.13 -2.54 18.23
C PHE A 350 20.04 -3.75 18.06
N ASP A 351 21.21 -3.76 18.66
CA ASP A 351 22.14 -4.89 18.52
C ASP A 351 21.59 -6.15 19.21
N GLU A 352 20.87 -6.00 20.34
CA GLU A 352 20.20 -7.11 21.02
C GLU A 352 18.97 -7.60 20.21
N ILE A 353 18.17 -6.67 19.65
CA ILE A 353 17.04 -6.99 18.79
C ILE A 353 17.51 -7.75 17.54
N LEU A 354 18.56 -7.29 16.88
CA LEU A 354 19.13 -7.93 15.69
C LEU A 354 19.62 -9.34 15.99
N THR A 355 20.29 -9.53 17.12
CA THR A 355 20.78 -10.85 17.55
C THR A 355 19.61 -11.85 17.66
N GLU A 356 18.48 -11.44 18.23
CA GLU A 356 17.33 -12.33 18.36
C GLU A 356 16.62 -12.55 17.02
N VAL A 357 16.50 -11.51 16.18
CA VAL A 357 15.95 -11.64 14.82
C VAL A 357 16.79 -12.61 14.00
N ASP A 358 18.11 -12.44 13.98
CA ASP A 358 19.02 -13.33 13.25
C ASP A 358 18.93 -14.77 13.74
N LYS A 359 18.86 -14.98 15.04
CA LYS A 359 18.68 -16.32 15.62
C LYS A 359 17.40 -16.99 15.09
N ARG A 360 16.26 -16.30 15.08
CA ARG A 360 14.99 -16.87 14.62
C ARG A 360 14.97 -17.11 13.10
N LEU A 361 15.63 -16.26 12.33
CA LEU A 361 15.81 -16.48 10.90
C LEU A 361 16.69 -17.71 10.62
N GLU A 362 17.79 -17.86 11.34
CA GLU A 362 18.68 -19.01 11.19
C GLU A 362 18.02 -20.34 11.62
N GLU A 363 17.18 -20.34 12.67
CA GLU A 363 16.36 -21.49 13.06
C GLU A 363 15.43 -21.89 11.90
N ALA A 364 14.76 -20.92 11.25
CA ALA A 364 13.90 -21.19 10.11
C ALA A 364 14.68 -21.74 8.90
N ILE A 365 15.87 -21.20 8.61
CA ILE A 365 16.76 -21.64 7.54
C ILE A 365 17.25 -23.08 7.78
N ARG A 366 17.57 -23.45 9.03
CA ARG A 366 17.97 -24.82 9.38
C ARG A 366 16.80 -25.80 9.37
N GLY A 367 15.55 -25.31 9.30
CA GLY A 367 14.34 -26.13 9.34
C GLY A 367 13.94 -26.52 10.78
N GLU A 368 14.31 -25.75 11.76
CA GLU A 368 13.98 -25.93 13.18
C GLU A 368 12.57 -25.38 13.50
N ILE A 369 11.61 -25.66 12.62
CA ILE A 369 10.19 -25.32 12.75
C ILE A 369 9.39 -26.62 12.63
N ASP A 370 8.76 -27.00 13.72
CA ASP A 370 8.01 -28.25 13.80
C ASP A 370 6.58 -28.09 13.22
N SER A 371 5.92 -29.23 13.03
CA SER A 371 4.57 -29.29 12.49
C SER A 371 3.52 -28.61 13.37
N THR A 372 3.72 -28.60 14.68
CA THR A 372 2.81 -27.94 15.65
C THR A 372 2.85 -26.42 15.45
N THR A 373 4.05 -25.83 15.37
CA THR A 373 4.25 -24.40 15.12
C THR A 373 3.62 -23.99 13.78
N VAL A 374 3.77 -24.82 12.73
CA VAL A 374 3.13 -24.55 11.42
C VAL A 374 1.61 -24.63 11.52
N ALA A 375 1.05 -25.59 12.25
CA ALA A 375 -0.40 -25.72 12.45
C ALA A 375 -0.99 -24.55 13.22
N GLU A 376 -0.30 -24.05 14.25
CA GLU A 376 -0.71 -22.86 15.01
C GLU A 376 -0.72 -21.60 14.11
N ALA A 377 0.31 -21.41 13.29
CA ALA A 377 0.37 -20.30 12.35
C ALA A 377 -0.75 -20.36 11.30
N LYS A 378 -1.03 -21.52 10.73
CA LYS A 378 -2.17 -21.74 9.83
C LYS A 378 -3.49 -21.39 10.49
N THR A 379 -3.69 -21.81 11.73
CA THR A 379 -4.90 -21.50 12.51
C THR A 379 -5.06 -19.98 12.70
N ALA A 380 -3.99 -19.29 13.05
CA ALA A 380 -3.98 -17.83 13.21
C ALA A 380 -4.27 -17.10 11.90
N ILE A 381 -3.64 -17.51 10.78
CA ILE A 381 -3.89 -16.96 9.45
C ILE A 381 -5.35 -17.18 9.04
N ARG A 382 -5.86 -18.40 9.20
CA ARG A 382 -7.26 -18.72 8.87
C ARG A 382 -8.23 -17.86 9.66
N GLY A 383 -8.00 -17.68 10.96
CA GLY A 383 -8.82 -16.82 11.81
C GLY A 383 -8.84 -15.37 11.31
N ARG A 384 -7.68 -14.81 10.98
CA ARG A 384 -7.59 -13.44 10.44
C ARG A 384 -8.26 -13.30 9.06
N LEU A 385 -8.09 -14.28 8.18
CA LEU A 385 -8.77 -14.29 6.88
C LEU A 385 -10.29 -14.29 7.05
N LEU A 386 -10.83 -15.09 7.97
CA LEU A 386 -12.28 -15.13 8.24
C LEU A 386 -12.79 -13.79 8.78
N LEU A 387 -12.09 -13.21 9.75
CA LEU A 387 -12.44 -11.90 10.32
C LEU A 387 -12.31 -10.78 9.26
N GLY A 388 -11.26 -10.82 8.43
CA GLY A 388 -11.03 -9.86 7.35
C GLY A 388 -11.97 -10.02 6.15
N MET A 389 -12.92 -10.95 6.18
CA MET A 389 -13.94 -11.15 5.13
C MET A 389 -15.36 -11.11 5.69
N GLU A 390 -15.54 -10.60 6.90
CA GLU A 390 -16.83 -10.58 7.59
C GLU A 390 -17.84 -9.68 6.89
N SER A 391 -17.43 -8.51 6.43
CA SER A 391 -18.30 -7.56 5.73
C SER A 391 -18.27 -7.74 4.20
N ASN A 392 -19.29 -7.17 3.52
CA ASN A 392 -19.26 -7.06 2.05
C ASN A 392 -18.06 -6.23 1.59
N THR A 393 -17.73 -5.18 2.36
CA THR A 393 -16.63 -4.27 2.05
C THR A 393 -15.29 -4.97 2.10
N ASP A 394 -14.99 -5.67 3.18
CA ASP A 394 -13.71 -6.38 3.34
C ASP A 394 -13.52 -7.46 2.27
N LEU A 395 -14.58 -8.24 2.03
CA LEU A 395 -14.56 -9.29 1.01
C LEU A 395 -14.42 -8.70 -0.41
N GLY A 396 -15.07 -7.58 -0.69
CA GLY A 396 -14.96 -6.90 -1.98
C GLY A 396 -13.55 -6.39 -2.25
N TRP A 397 -12.91 -5.75 -1.28
CA TRP A 397 -11.51 -5.31 -1.41
C TRP A 397 -10.55 -6.48 -1.60
N TRP A 398 -10.80 -7.57 -0.92
CA TRP A 398 -10.04 -8.78 -1.06
C TRP A 398 -10.12 -9.39 -2.47
N LEU A 399 -11.34 -9.44 -3.03
CA LEU A 399 -11.56 -9.88 -4.41
C LEU A 399 -10.91 -8.92 -5.42
N ALA A 400 -10.91 -7.61 -5.15
CA ALA A 400 -10.23 -6.64 -5.98
C ALA A 400 -8.72 -6.91 -6.01
N GLU A 401 -8.09 -7.17 -4.86
CA GLU A 401 -6.68 -7.54 -4.79
C GLU A 401 -6.38 -8.82 -5.59
N LEU A 402 -7.19 -9.87 -5.42
CA LEU A 402 -7.04 -11.12 -6.18
C LEU A 402 -7.16 -10.91 -7.69
N SER A 403 -8.08 -10.05 -8.13
CA SER A 403 -8.32 -9.83 -9.55
C SER A 403 -7.15 -9.18 -10.29
N LEU A 404 -6.18 -8.60 -9.56
CA LEU A 404 -4.96 -8.02 -10.14
C LEU A 404 -3.99 -9.07 -10.68
N PHE A 405 -4.01 -10.28 -10.14
CA PHE A 405 -3.03 -11.31 -10.48
C PHE A 405 -3.62 -12.69 -10.82
N VAL A 406 -4.93 -12.90 -10.61
CA VAL A 406 -5.61 -14.13 -11.03
C VAL A 406 -6.08 -13.96 -12.46
N PRO A 407 -5.54 -14.75 -13.44
CA PRO A 407 -6.03 -14.75 -14.80
C PRO A 407 -7.50 -15.22 -14.89
N ASP A 408 -8.19 -14.82 -15.96
CA ASP A 408 -9.61 -15.19 -16.10
C ASP A 408 -9.81 -16.69 -16.32
N GLU A 409 -8.84 -17.33 -16.94
CA GLU A 409 -8.86 -18.77 -17.24
C GLU A 409 -8.62 -19.62 -16.00
N ASP A 410 -7.96 -19.07 -14.99
CA ASP A 410 -7.59 -19.78 -13.77
C ASP A 410 -8.70 -19.73 -12.73
N PRO A 411 -8.90 -20.78 -11.96
CA PRO A 411 -9.80 -20.72 -10.82
C PRO A 411 -9.29 -19.71 -9.79
N VAL A 412 -10.21 -19.02 -9.10
CA VAL A 412 -9.84 -18.23 -7.93
C VAL A 412 -9.30 -19.17 -6.86
N PRO A 413 -8.09 -18.96 -6.35
CA PRO A 413 -7.49 -19.87 -5.38
C PRO A 413 -8.33 -19.94 -4.10
N ASP A 414 -8.54 -21.15 -3.60
CA ASP A 414 -9.07 -21.33 -2.25
C ASP A 414 -7.93 -21.11 -1.25
N LEU A 415 -7.94 -19.93 -0.64
CA LEU A 415 -6.88 -19.51 0.27
C LEU A 415 -6.72 -20.37 1.49
N PHE A 416 -7.82 -20.95 1.98
CA PHE A 416 -7.73 -21.87 3.11
C PHE A 416 -7.02 -23.15 2.69
N ALA A 417 -7.34 -23.66 1.49
CA ALA A 417 -6.67 -24.82 0.94
C ALA A 417 -5.18 -24.55 0.67
N GLU A 418 -4.85 -23.36 0.12
CA GLU A 418 -3.48 -22.95 -0.13
C GLU A 418 -2.65 -22.81 1.15
N VAL A 419 -3.20 -22.17 2.19
CA VAL A 419 -2.54 -22.09 3.50
C VAL A 419 -2.43 -23.47 4.14
N GLU A 420 -3.48 -24.30 4.04
CA GLU A 420 -3.48 -25.65 4.62
C GLU A 420 -2.44 -26.56 3.96
N ALA A 421 -2.18 -26.40 2.68
CA ALA A 421 -1.19 -27.17 1.94
C ALA A 421 0.27 -26.86 2.32
N VAL A 422 0.54 -25.76 3.05
CA VAL A 422 1.92 -25.40 3.46
C VAL A 422 2.45 -26.42 4.48
N THR A 423 3.65 -26.94 4.22
CA THR A 423 4.34 -27.90 5.11
C THR A 423 5.54 -27.27 5.81
N PRO A 424 6.07 -27.86 6.89
CA PRO A 424 7.32 -27.41 7.51
C PRO A 424 8.49 -27.34 6.53
N GLU A 425 8.58 -28.29 5.60
CA GLU A 425 9.62 -28.36 4.56
C GLU A 425 9.48 -27.18 3.58
N ALA A 426 8.25 -26.79 3.22
CA ALA A 426 7.99 -25.61 2.39
C ALA A 426 8.40 -24.32 3.09
N VAL A 427 8.12 -24.18 4.38
CA VAL A 427 8.54 -23.06 5.22
C VAL A 427 10.06 -22.97 5.28
N ALA A 428 10.75 -24.08 5.57
CA ALA A 428 12.21 -24.14 5.60
C ALA A 428 12.84 -23.86 4.22
N ARG A 429 12.20 -24.35 3.15
CA ARG A 429 12.66 -24.10 1.78
C ARG A 429 12.62 -22.61 1.43
N VAL A 430 11.52 -21.92 1.69
CA VAL A 430 11.42 -20.48 1.39
C VAL A 430 12.37 -19.66 2.28
N ALA A 431 12.56 -20.04 3.54
CA ALA A 431 13.57 -19.41 4.39
C ALA A 431 14.98 -19.53 3.78
N ARG A 432 15.39 -20.73 3.35
CA ARG A 432 16.69 -20.96 2.66
C ARG A 432 16.78 -20.25 1.32
N THR A 433 15.68 -20.15 0.59
CA THR A 433 15.69 -19.52 -0.74
C THR A 433 15.85 -18.01 -0.65
N TYR A 434 15.17 -17.37 0.30
CA TYR A 434 15.02 -15.91 0.31
C TYR A 434 15.73 -15.21 1.48
N LEU A 435 15.88 -15.85 2.65
CA LEU A 435 16.26 -15.16 3.89
C LEU A 435 17.71 -15.46 4.35
N THR A 436 18.56 -16.00 3.48
CA THR A 436 19.98 -16.21 3.81
C THR A 436 20.71 -14.88 4.03
N SER A 437 21.75 -14.88 4.85
CA SER A 437 22.46 -13.67 5.28
C SER A 437 23.03 -12.83 4.13
N ASP A 438 23.44 -13.47 3.04
CA ASP A 438 23.93 -12.84 1.82
C ASP A 438 22.87 -12.10 1.00
N LYS A 439 21.58 -12.39 1.22
CA LYS A 439 20.42 -11.75 0.54
C LYS A 439 19.73 -10.71 1.39
N ARG A 440 19.98 -10.70 2.70
CA ARG A 440 19.28 -9.83 3.61
C ARG A 440 19.73 -8.38 3.49
N TYR A 441 18.78 -7.46 3.50
CA TYR A 441 19.04 -6.06 3.74
C TYR A 441 18.76 -5.70 5.19
N GLN A 442 19.47 -4.68 5.67
CA GLN A 442 19.25 -4.07 6.97
C GLN A 442 19.28 -2.55 6.82
N ALA A 443 18.28 -1.86 7.35
CA ALA A 443 18.25 -0.41 7.42
C ALA A 443 17.99 0.02 8.86
N ILE A 444 18.90 0.82 9.40
CA ILE A 444 18.84 1.33 10.76
C ILE A 444 18.80 2.85 10.69
N HIS A 445 17.76 3.44 11.23
CA HIS A 445 17.71 4.85 11.57
C HIS A 445 18.07 5.04 13.04
N ARG A 446 19.14 5.79 13.31
CA ARG A 446 19.49 6.22 14.66
C ARG A 446 19.34 7.75 14.77
N PRO A 447 18.69 8.26 15.83
CA PRO A 447 18.56 9.70 16.01
C PRO A 447 19.93 10.33 16.18
N GLY A 448 20.31 11.19 15.25
CA GLY A 448 21.57 11.92 15.27
C GLY A 448 21.50 13.26 16.03
N LEU A 449 20.30 13.82 16.15
CA LEU A 449 20.03 15.09 16.82
C LEU A 449 18.86 14.89 17.79
N THR A 450 19.15 14.45 19.00
CA THR A 450 18.15 14.43 20.07
C THR A 450 18.06 15.80 20.75
N PRO A 451 16.92 16.17 21.37
CA PRO A 451 16.82 17.39 22.17
C PRO A 451 17.92 17.48 23.24
N THR A 452 18.33 16.34 23.79
CA THR A 452 19.44 16.26 24.75
C THR A 452 20.79 16.67 24.13
N VAL A 453 21.03 16.35 22.87
CA VAL A 453 22.26 16.76 22.14
C VAL A 453 22.22 18.24 21.76
N LEU A 454 21.04 18.79 21.44
CA LEU A 454 20.86 20.21 21.09
C LEU A 454 20.76 21.10 22.33
N VAL A 455 20.05 20.66 23.35
CA VAL A 455 19.77 21.45 24.56
C VAL A 455 20.99 21.53 25.48
N ARG A 456 21.78 20.47 25.63
CA ARG A 456 23.01 20.50 26.45
C ARG A 456 24.03 21.56 26.05
N PRO A 457 24.47 21.65 24.77
CA PRO A 457 25.38 22.73 24.37
C PRO A 457 24.72 24.10 24.42
N ALA A 458 23.41 24.22 24.12
CA ALA A 458 22.71 25.48 24.23
C ALA A 458 22.61 25.98 25.67
N LEU A 459 22.31 25.11 26.62
CA LEU A 459 22.31 25.42 28.05
C LEU A 459 23.73 25.73 28.56
N ALA A 460 24.73 25.00 28.11
CA ALA A 460 26.14 25.28 28.44
C ALA A 460 26.57 26.66 27.89
N SER A 461 26.20 26.98 26.65
CA SER A 461 26.47 28.30 26.05
C SER A 461 25.74 29.41 26.77
N LEU A 462 24.48 29.21 27.14
CA LEU A 462 23.69 30.17 27.93
C LEU A 462 24.31 30.37 29.33
N GLY A 463 24.75 29.29 29.98
CA GLY A 463 25.46 29.35 31.25
C GLY A 463 26.76 30.16 31.18
N LEU A 464 27.55 29.95 30.10
CA LEU A 464 28.77 30.76 29.86
C LEU A 464 28.47 32.24 29.63
N VAL A 465 27.40 32.55 28.87
CA VAL A 465 26.98 33.96 28.64
C VAL A 465 26.53 34.60 29.94
N LEU A 466 25.72 33.90 30.74
CA LEU A 466 25.28 34.40 32.05
C LEU A 466 26.43 34.56 33.04
N ALA A 467 27.37 33.61 33.07
CA ALA A 467 28.58 33.74 33.89
C ALA A 467 29.46 34.91 33.46
N GLY A 468 29.64 35.13 32.16
CA GLY A 468 30.34 36.28 31.57
C GLY A 468 29.66 37.59 31.89
N ALA A 469 28.34 37.70 31.77
CA ALA A 469 27.56 38.87 32.16
C ALA A 469 27.63 39.16 33.67
N GLY A 470 27.58 38.14 34.51
CA GLY A 470 27.75 38.26 35.96
C GLY A 470 29.15 38.73 36.34
N ALA A 471 30.19 38.19 35.72
CA ALA A 471 31.58 38.64 35.94
C ALA A 471 31.79 40.10 35.48
N TRP A 472 31.18 40.48 34.36
CA TRP A 472 31.24 41.88 33.87
C TRP A 472 30.52 42.84 34.80
N LEU A 473 29.33 42.49 35.33
CA LEU A 473 28.60 43.33 36.30
C LEU A 473 29.40 43.51 37.59
N LEU A 474 30.02 42.43 38.10
CA LEU A 474 30.89 42.47 39.26
C LEU A 474 32.15 43.36 39.05
N ALA A 475 32.76 43.23 37.87
CA ALA A 475 33.92 44.09 37.51
C ALA A 475 33.49 45.55 37.41
N ARG A 476 32.33 45.84 36.85
CA ARG A 476 31.77 47.20 36.73
C ARG A 476 31.42 47.80 38.09
N SER A 477 30.83 47.03 38.99
CA SER A 477 30.51 47.47 40.35
C SER A 477 31.78 47.78 41.16
N ARG A 478 32.82 46.93 41.05
CA ARG A 478 34.13 47.15 41.66
C ARG A 478 34.82 48.39 41.11
N SER A 479 34.73 48.66 39.81
CA SER A 479 35.29 49.87 39.20
C SER A 479 34.56 51.15 39.64
N GLN A 480 33.25 51.07 39.81
CA GLN A 480 32.46 52.21 40.33
C GLN A 480 32.74 52.47 41.84
N ALA A 481 32.92 51.39 42.61
CA ALA A 481 33.28 51.51 44.04
C ALA A 481 34.70 52.19 44.20
N ARG A 482 35.70 51.76 43.36
CA ARG A 482 37.02 52.41 43.33
C ARG A 482 36.93 53.89 42.95
N ARG A 483 36.12 54.27 41.96
CA ARG A 483 35.93 55.68 41.56
C ARG A 483 35.21 56.49 42.65
N ARG A 484 34.37 55.90 43.49
CA ARG A 484 33.79 56.57 44.64
C ARG A 484 34.80 56.81 45.77
N ILE A 485 35.65 55.86 46.04
CA ILE A 485 36.77 56.03 47.04
C ILE A 485 37.79 57.08 46.63
N ASP A 486 38.14 57.10 45.32
CA ASP A 486 39.08 58.16 44.82
C ASP A 486 38.47 59.56 44.84
N ARG A 487 37.15 59.75 44.75
CA ARG A 487 36.50 61.07 44.90
C ARG A 487 36.29 61.53 46.31
N SER A 488 36.51 60.65 47.32
CA SER A 488 36.36 60.96 48.74
C SER A 488 37.69 61.37 49.42
N LYS A 489 38.81 61.40 48.68
CA LYS A 489 40.08 61.88 49.22
C LYS A 489 40.10 63.42 49.13
N PRO A 490 40.34 64.12 50.24
CA PRO A 490 40.50 65.62 50.24
C PRO A 490 41.68 65.97 49.37
N ARG A 491 41.50 66.96 48.49
CA ARG A 491 42.59 67.63 47.76
C ARG A 491 43.42 68.42 48.81
N GLN A 492 44.69 68.03 48.97
CA GLN A 492 45.69 68.89 49.60
C GLN A 492 46.16 69.95 48.65
#